data_b88c0686c23301d507b830dfbde13d2f
#
_entry.id   b88c0686c23301d507b830dfbde13d2f
#
_cell.length_a   1.000
_cell.length_b   1.000
_cell.length_c   1.000
_cell.angle_alpha   90.00
_cell.angle_beta   90.00
_cell.angle_gamma   90.00
#
_symmetry.space_group_name_H-M   'P 1'
#
loop_
_entity.id
_entity.type
_entity.pdbx_description
1 polymer ?
#
loop_
_entity_poly.entity_id
_entity_poly.type
_entity_poly.pdbx_seq_one_letter_code
_entity_poly.pdbx_strand_id
1 'polypeptide(L)'
;VDPVSRKEFWQMLRNLRKQGITIIVSTPIMDEARQCDRIAFINHGQVHGIDTPERILQKFASILCPPPLEREEAQQMAAPVIEVEQLTKSFGHFTAVDHISFQVQRGEIFGFLGANGAGKTTAMRMLCGLSKPTSGIGKVAGYDIFREAEQVKKHIGYMSQKFSLYEDLKVWENIRLFAGIYGMKEQEIE
;
A
#
# COMPACT_ATOMS: atom_id res chain seq x y z
N VAL A 1 -11.38 -3.68 15.63
CA VAL A 1 -12.25 -4.31 14.60
C VAL A 1 -12.46 -5.75 15.01
N ASP A 2 -13.73 -6.18 15.03
CA ASP A 2 -14.16 -7.53 15.34
C ASP A 2 -13.46 -8.56 14.45
N PRO A 3 -13.04 -9.74 14.97
CA PRO A 3 -12.38 -10.81 14.22
C PRO A 3 -13.18 -11.30 13.00
N VAL A 4 -14.51 -11.29 13.06
CA VAL A 4 -15.39 -11.70 11.95
C VAL A 4 -15.29 -10.70 10.80
N SER A 5 -15.47 -9.41 11.08
CA SER A 5 -15.36 -8.32 10.10
C SER A 5 -13.98 -8.26 9.45
N ARG A 6 -12.92 -8.60 10.21
CA ARG A 6 -11.55 -8.68 9.67
C ARG A 6 -11.39 -9.81 8.66
N LYS A 7 -11.96 -10.98 8.94
CA LYS A 7 -11.94 -12.14 8.02
C LYS A 7 -12.69 -11.83 6.72
N GLU A 8 -13.85 -11.22 6.81
CA GLU A 8 -14.65 -10.81 5.66
C GLU A 8 -13.94 -9.76 4.81
N PHE A 9 -13.32 -8.78 5.46
CA PHE A 9 -12.50 -7.76 4.79
C PHE A 9 -11.36 -8.39 3.95
N TRP A 10 -10.58 -9.31 4.52
CA TRP A 10 -9.52 -10.00 3.78
C TRP A 10 -10.06 -10.90 2.67
N GLN A 11 -11.25 -11.48 2.86
CA GLN A 11 -11.92 -12.24 1.80
C GLN A 11 -12.30 -11.33 0.61
N MET A 12 -12.82 -10.15 0.90
CA MET A 12 -13.11 -9.14 -0.11
C MET A 12 -11.84 -8.72 -0.88
N LEU A 13 -10.74 -8.42 -0.18
CA LEU A 13 -9.47 -8.07 -0.83
C LEU A 13 -8.98 -9.19 -1.75
N ARG A 14 -9.06 -10.44 -1.32
CA ARG A 14 -8.70 -11.60 -2.18
C ARG A 14 -9.58 -11.71 -3.42
N ASN A 15 -10.87 -11.40 -3.32
CA ASN A 15 -11.76 -11.40 -4.48
C ASN A 15 -11.41 -10.27 -5.46
N LEU A 16 -11.11 -9.07 -4.97
CA LEU A 16 -10.64 -7.95 -5.80
C LEU A 16 -9.32 -8.30 -6.51
N ARG A 17 -8.38 -8.95 -5.79
CA ARG A 17 -7.14 -9.45 -6.39
C ARG A 17 -7.39 -10.41 -7.56
N LYS A 18 -8.33 -11.35 -7.41
CA LYS A 18 -8.72 -12.29 -8.48
C LYS A 18 -9.24 -11.58 -9.73
N GLN A 19 -9.78 -10.37 -9.59
CA GLN A 19 -10.22 -9.51 -10.70
C GLN A 19 -9.06 -8.70 -11.32
N GLY A 20 -7.81 -8.93 -10.88
CA GLY A 20 -6.61 -8.24 -11.38
C GLY A 20 -6.34 -6.89 -10.72
N ILE A 21 -7.04 -6.57 -9.64
CA ILE A 21 -6.80 -5.34 -8.87
C ILE A 21 -5.54 -5.50 -8.02
N THR A 22 -4.62 -4.56 -8.14
CA THR A 22 -3.42 -4.47 -7.28
C THR A 22 -3.77 -3.72 -6.01
N ILE A 23 -3.33 -4.24 -4.87
CA ILE A 23 -3.74 -3.73 -3.56
C ILE A 23 -2.50 -3.42 -2.72
N ILE A 24 -2.43 -2.22 -2.15
CA ILE A 24 -1.45 -1.88 -1.11
C ILE A 24 -2.16 -1.76 0.23
N VAL A 25 -1.63 -2.46 1.23
CA VAL A 25 -2.13 -2.44 2.60
C VAL A 25 -1.08 -1.82 3.52
N SER A 26 -1.51 -1.01 4.46
CA SER A 26 -0.64 -0.45 5.51
C SER A 26 -1.12 -0.94 6.87
N THR A 27 -0.29 -1.71 7.57
CA THR A 27 -0.65 -2.28 8.87
C THR A 27 0.54 -2.30 9.85
N PRO A 28 0.31 -2.08 11.14
CA PRO A 28 1.29 -2.38 12.17
C PRO A 28 1.19 -3.84 12.68
N ILE A 29 0.23 -4.63 12.19
CA ILE A 29 -0.12 -5.95 12.73
C ILE A 29 0.45 -7.04 11.82
N MET A 30 1.29 -7.90 12.38
CA MET A 30 1.96 -8.97 11.63
C MET A 30 1.00 -10.00 11.05
N ASP A 31 -0.07 -10.35 11.77
CA ASP A 31 -1.06 -11.33 11.29
C ASP A 31 -1.83 -10.82 10.06
N GLU A 32 -2.00 -9.51 9.93
CA GLU A 32 -2.54 -8.90 8.72
C GLU A 32 -1.51 -8.91 7.58
N ALA A 33 -0.26 -8.59 7.88
CA ALA A 33 0.83 -8.63 6.91
C ALA A 33 1.01 -10.03 6.29
N ARG A 34 0.76 -11.11 7.05
CA ARG A 34 0.77 -12.50 6.54
C ARG A 34 -0.25 -12.80 5.44
N GLN A 35 -1.26 -11.95 5.28
CA GLN A 35 -2.26 -12.08 4.21
C GLN A 35 -1.81 -11.46 2.88
N CYS A 36 -0.72 -10.69 2.89
CA CYS A 36 -0.13 -10.09 1.70
C CYS A 36 0.77 -11.10 0.96
N ASP A 37 0.96 -10.88 -0.33
CA ASP A 37 1.90 -11.68 -1.14
C ASP A 37 3.34 -11.32 -0.80
N ARG A 38 3.62 -10.03 -0.70
CA ARG A 38 4.89 -9.46 -0.27
C ARG A 38 4.68 -8.32 0.70
N ILE A 39 5.64 -8.09 1.55
CA ILE A 39 5.63 -6.97 2.50
C ILE A 39 6.95 -6.20 2.44
N ALA A 40 6.85 -4.89 2.59
CA ALA A 40 7.97 -4.01 2.89
C ALA A 40 7.95 -3.68 4.39
N PHE A 41 9.00 -4.04 5.10
CA PHE A 41 9.16 -3.65 6.49
C PHE A 41 9.76 -2.24 6.56
N ILE A 42 8.97 -1.31 7.09
CA ILE A 42 9.35 0.10 7.22
C ILE A 42 9.60 0.45 8.68
N ASN A 43 10.76 1.03 8.95
CA ASN A 43 11.12 1.57 10.25
C ASN A 43 11.90 2.87 10.09
N HIS A 44 11.58 3.90 10.88
CA HIS A 44 12.19 5.23 10.81
C HIS A 44 12.28 5.82 9.38
N GLY A 45 11.23 5.62 8.58
CA GLY A 45 11.14 6.12 7.20
C GLY A 45 11.89 5.31 6.15
N GLN A 46 12.64 4.26 6.54
CA GLN A 46 13.45 3.42 5.65
C GLN A 46 12.85 2.03 5.47
N VAL A 47 13.05 1.44 4.30
CA VAL A 47 12.70 0.05 4.01
C VAL A 47 13.86 -0.86 4.38
N HIS A 48 13.67 -1.71 5.39
CA HIS A 48 14.68 -2.65 5.88
C HIS A 48 14.65 -4.02 5.20
N GLY A 49 13.61 -4.32 4.45
CA GLY A 49 13.49 -5.53 3.66
C GLY A 49 12.15 -5.61 2.94
N ILE A 50 12.17 -6.26 1.78
CA ILE A 50 10.97 -6.56 0.98
C ILE A 50 11.06 -8.04 0.63
N ASP A 51 10.07 -8.82 1.08
CA ASP A 51 9.99 -10.25 0.81
C ASP A 51 8.60 -10.79 1.15
N THR A 52 8.39 -12.10 1.03
CA THR A 52 7.20 -12.75 1.57
C THR A 52 7.14 -12.57 3.10
N PRO A 53 5.94 -12.59 3.69
CA PRO A 53 5.79 -12.46 5.14
C PRO A 53 6.62 -13.46 5.93
N GLU A 54 6.72 -14.72 5.47
CA GLU A 54 7.48 -15.78 6.13
C GLU A 54 8.98 -15.49 6.13
N ARG A 55 9.53 -15.04 4.99
CA ARG A 55 10.96 -14.68 4.88
C ARG A 55 11.30 -13.45 5.70
N ILE A 56 10.43 -12.46 5.74
CA ILE A 56 10.61 -11.29 6.62
C ILE A 56 10.62 -11.74 8.08
N LEU A 57 9.67 -12.60 8.50
CA LEU A 57 9.65 -13.16 9.85
C LEU A 57 10.93 -13.92 10.19
N GLN A 58 11.41 -14.77 9.28
CA GLN A 58 12.67 -15.51 9.48
C GLN A 58 13.87 -14.57 9.61
N LYS A 59 13.97 -13.52 8.78
CA LYS A 59 15.01 -12.49 8.89
C LYS A 59 14.99 -11.79 10.25
N PHE A 60 13.82 -11.49 10.79
CA PHE A 60 13.70 -10.84 12.11
C PHE A 60 13.85 -11.83 13.27
N ALA A 61 13.47 -13.08 13.13
CA ALA A 61 13.77 -14.14 14.10
C ALA A 61 15.27 -14.49 14.12
N SER A 62 15.95 -14.40 12.97
CA SER A 62 17.38 -14.72 12.82
C SER A 62 18.34 -13.57 13.14
N ILE A 63 17.85 -12.41 13.60
CA ILE A 63 18.68 -11.43 14.30
C ILE A 63 19.30 -12.08 15.55
N LEU A 64 18.74 -13.20 16.02
CA LEU A 64 19.30 -14.05 17.09
C LEU A 64 20.19 -15.19 16.57
N CYS A 65 20.22 -15.52 15.26
CA CYS A 65 21.13 -16.54 14.68
C CYS A 65 21.09 -16.51 13.14
N PRO A 66 22.17 -16.15 12.41
CA PRO A 66 22.11 -16.00 10.94
C PRO A 66 22.46 -17.31 10.20
N PRO A 67 21.67 -17.76 9.22
CA PRO A 67 22.09 -18.67 8.17
C PRO A 67 22.38 -17.96 6.84
N PRO A 68 23.13 -18.58 5.90
CA PRO A 68 23.68 -17.93 4.71
C PRO A 68 22.65 -17.64 3.63
N LEU A 69 22.93 -16.55 2.90
CA LEU A 69 22.11 -16.01 1.82
C LEU A 69 22.19 -16.87 0.55
N GLU A 70 21.07 -17.50 0.15
CA GLU A 70 20.88 -17.98 -1.22
C GLU A 70 20.05 -16.94 -1.99
N ARG A 71 20.59 -16.53 -3.14
CA ARG A 71 19.90 -15.66 -4.11
C ARG A 71 19.05 -16.55 -4.99
N GLU A 72 17.73 -16.40 -4.93
CA GLU A 72 16.84 -16.98 -5.92
C GLU A 72 16.50 -15.96 -7.02
N GLU A 73 16.45 -16.48 -8.24
CA GLU A 73 16.34 -15.78 -9.52
C GLU A 73 15.05 -14.97 -9.65
N ALA A 74 15.21 -13.75 -10.15
CA ALA A 74 14.10 -12.90 -10.55
C ALA A 74 13.37 -13.53 -11.77
N GLN A 75 12.18 -14.04 -11.56
CA GLN A 75 11.28 -14.42 -12.66
C GLN A 75 10.96 -13.17 -13.49
N GLN A 76 11.03 -13.34 -14.79
CA GLN A 76 10.69 -12.35 -15.82
C GLN A 76 9.19 -12.00 -15.70
N MET A 77 8.89 -10.95 -14.93
CA MET A 77 7.51 -10.53 -14.65
C MET A 77 7.12 -9.36 -15.55
N ALA A 78 5.83 -9.27 -15.87
CA ALA A 78 5.22 -8.13 -16.55
C ALA A 78 5.60 -6.81 -15.87
N ALA A 79 5.60 -5.70 -16.62
CA ALA A 79 5.96 -4.39 -16.10
C ALA A 79 5.21 -4.08 -14.78
N PRO A 80 5.91 -3.60 -13.74
CA PRO A 80 5.30 -3.32 -12.44
C PRO A 80 4.26 -2.20 -12.57
N VAL A 81 3.21 -2.29 -11.78
CA VAL A 81 2.14 -1.27 -11.75
C VAL A 81 2.51 -0.11 -10.85
N ILE A 82 3.40 -0.33 -9.90
CA ILE A 82 3.98 0.70 -9.04
C ILE A 82 5.49 0.56 -9.05
N GLU A 83 6.17 1.67 -9.32
CA GLU A 83 7.63 1.78 -9.32
C GLU A 83 8.02 2.96 -8.43
N VAL A 84 8.94 2.73 -7.52
CA VAL A 84 9.45 3.74 -6.59
C VAL A 84 10.96 3.64 -6.51
N GLU A 85 11.64 4.78 -6.75
CA GLU A 85 13.10 4.87 -6.69
C GLU A 85 13.54 6.05 -5.83
N GLN A 86 14.27 5.76 -4.77
CA GLN A 86 14.87 6.74 -3.86
C GLN A 86 13.87 7.79 -3.35
N LEU A 87 12.61 7.39 -3.15
CA LEU A 87 11.53 8.30 -2.78
C LEU A 87 11.74 8.81 -1.35
N THR A 88 11.77 10.12 -1.20
CA THR A 88 12.06 10.78 0.06
C THR A 88 11.00 11.84 0.38
N LYS A 89 10.62 11.95 1.64
CA LYS A 89 9.77 13.01 2.16
C LYS A 89 10.31 13.57 3.46
N SER A 90 10.69 14.83 3.42
CA SER A 90 11.13 15.59 4.59
C SER A 90 10.15 16.74 4.90
N PHE A 91 10.01 17.03 6.17
CA PHE A 91 9.25 18.16 6.72
C PHE A 91 10.21 18.98 7.61
N GLY A 92 10.80 20.02 7.04
CA GLY A 92 11.89 20.77 7.69
C GLY A 92 13.07 19.83 8.00
N HIS A 93 13.41 19.69 9.27
CA HIS A 93 14.51 18.82 9.71
C HIS A 93 14.13 17.36 9.93
N PHE A 94 12.85 17.01 9.82
CA PHE A 94 12.35 15.65 10.03
C PHE A 94 12.14 14.94 8.70
N THR A 95 12.81 13.80 8.49
CA THR A 95 12.60 12.94 7.33
C THR A 95 11.64 11.81 7.70
N ALA A 96 10.43 11.88 7.16
CA ALA A 96 9.38 10.91 7.42
C ALA A 96 9.50 9.64 6.54
N VAL A 97 10.04 9.80 5.32
CA VAL A 97 10.35 8.72 4.38
C VAL A 97 11.71 9.00 3.80
N ASP A 98 12.62 8.04 3.87
CA ASP A 98 14.03 8.21 3.56
C ASP A 98 14.49 7.20 2.50
N HIS A 99 14.66 7.68 1.25
CA HIS A 99 15.21 6.97 0.11
C HIS A 99 14.64 5.56 -0.13
N ILE A 100 13.32 5.40 0.01
CA ILE A 100 12.69 4.09 -0.23
C ILE A 100 12.65 3.75 -1.72
N SER A 101 12.91 2.47 -2.03
CA SER A 101 12.83 1.93 -3.38
C SER A 101 12.13 0.57 -3.35
N PHE A 102 11.13 0.39 -4.22
CA PHE A 102 10.41 -0.88 -4.36
C PHE A 102 9.56 -0.89 -5.62
N GLN A 103 9.08 -2.09 -5.98
CA GLN A 103 8.15 -2.30 -7.09
C GLN A 103 6.99 -3.18 -6.64
N VAL A 104 5.80 -2.93 -7.18
CA VAL A 104 4.60 -3.74 -6.96
C VAL A 104 4.07 -4.25 -8.29
N GLN A 105 3.83 -5.54 -8.36
CA GLN A 105 3.37 -6.19 -9.58
C GLN A 105 1.85 -6.07 -9.73
N ARG A 106 1.36 -6.19 -10.96
CA ARG A 106 -0.08 -6.19 -11.23
C ARG A 106 -0.75 -7.39 -10.55
N GLY A 107 -1.86 -7.14 -9.85
CA GLY A 107 -2.63 -8.19 -9.14
C GLY A 107 -1.97 -8.70 -7.86
N GLU A 108 -0.97 -7.99 -7.33
CA GLU A 108 -0.31 -8.30 -6.07
C GLU A 108 -1.02 -7.61 -4.89
N ILE A 109 -1.08 -8.27 -3.75
CA ILE A 109 -1.38 -7.65 -2.46
C ILE A 109 -0.05 -7.35 -1.77
N PHE A 110 0.33 -6.08 -1.75
CA PHE A 110 1.59 -5.61 -1.19
C PHE A 110 1.35 -4.88 0.14
N GLY A 111 2.05 -5.27 1.19
CA GLY A 111 1.89 -4.72 2.53
C GLY A 111 3.02 -3.81 2.98
N PHE A 112 2.70 -2.65 3.53
CA PHE A 112 3.63 -1.88 4.37
C PHE A 112 3.48 -2.30 5.82
N LEU A 113 4.49 -2.94 6.37
CA LEU A 113 4.56 -3.35 7.78
C LEU A 113 5.50 -2.42 8.55
N GLY A 114 5.13 -2.03 9.75
CA GLY A 114 5.98 -1.22 10.64
C GLY A 114 5.20 -0.58 11.77
N ALA A 115 5.89 -0.07 12.77
CA ALA A 115 5.29 0.63 13.90
C ALA A 115 4.54 1.91 13.48
N ASN A 116 3.70 2.43 14.37
CA ASN A 116 3.10 3.74 14.18
C ASN A 116 4.21 4.81 14.13
N GLY A 117 4.08 5.77 13.21
CA GLY A 117 5.12 6.78 12.98
C GLY A 117 6.28 6.33 12.07
N ALA A 118 6.34 5.08 11.61
CA ALA A 118 7.42 4.56 10.77
C ALA A 118 7.48 5.14 9.33
N GLY A 119 6.57 6.04 8.94
CA GLY A 119 6.53 6.63 7.61
C GLY A 119 5.51 6.02 6.64
N LYS A 120 4.85 4.92 6.99
CA LYS A 120 3.89 4.20 6.12
C LYS A 120 2.81 5.09 5.51
N THR A 121 2.12 5.87 6.35
CA THR A 121 1.05 6.77 5.91
C THR A 121 1.57 7.86 4.97
N THR A 122 2.79 8.37 5.24
CA THR A 122 3.43 9.37 4.38
C THR A 122 3.77 8.77 3.01
N ALA A 123 4.33 7.55 2.97
CA ALA A 123 4.59 6.82 1.73
C ALA A 123 3.30 6.59 0.94
N MET A 124 2.24 6.09 1.58
CA MET A 124 0.93 5.89 0.96
C MET A 124 0.37 7.19 0.37
N ARG A 125 0.44 8.31 1.10
CA ARG A 125 -0.05 9.61 0.61
C ARG A 125 0.73 10.13 -0.59
N MET A 126 2.03 9.85 -0.68
CA MET A 126 2.83 10.17 -1.87
C MET A 126 2.40 9.32 -3.06
N LEU A 127 2.24 8.02 -2.90
CA LEU A 127 1.78 7.10 -3.96
C LEU A 127 0.39 7.47 -4.50
N CYS A 128 -0.49 7.97 -3.63
CA CYS A 128 -1.83 8.44 -4.04
C CYS A 128 -1.84 9.84 -4.67
N GLY A 129 -0.68 10.47 -4.87
CA GLY A 129 -0.62 11.85 -5.38
C GLY A 129 -1.18 12.90 -4.42
N LEU A 130 -1.33 12.56 -3.12
CA LEU A 130 -1.86 13.45 -2.08
C LEU A 130 -0.76 14.25 -1.37
N SER A 131 0.49 13.88 -1.54
CA SER A 131 1.64 14.56 -0.94
C SER A 131 2.81 14.55 -1.91
N LYS A 132 3.34 15.75 -2.19
CA LYS A 132 4.52 15.92 -3.04
C LYS A 132 5.74 15.31 -2.35
N PRO A 133 6.54 14.45 -3.02
CA PRO A 133 7.83 14.02 -2.51
C PRO A 133 8.83 15.19 -2.43
N THR A 134 9.82 15.08 -1.58
CA THR A 134 10.96 16.01 -1.51
C THR A 134 11.96 15.68 -2.61
N SER A 135 12.20 14.38 -2.85
CA SER A 135 13.08 13.87 -3.91
C SER A 135 12.71 12.42 -4.27
N GLY A 136 13.35 11.88 -5.29
CA GLY A 136 13.10 10.53 -5.80
C GLY A 136 12.02 10.50 -6.88
N ILE A 137 11.75 9.31 -7.40
CA ILE A 137 10.80 9.06 -8.49
C ILE A 137 9.76 8.05 -8.01
N GLY A 138 8.51 8.27 -8.39
CA GLY A 138 7.44 7.31 -8.17
C GLY A 138 6.48 7.30 -9.34
N LYS A 139 6.07 6.11 -9.78
CA LYS A 139 5.03 5.92 -10.78
C LYS A 139 3.97 4.97 -10.26
N VAL A 140 2.72 5.28 -10.53
CA VAL A 140 1.54 4.46 -10.22
C VAL A 140 0.69 4.36 -11.47
N ALA A 141 0.37 3.15 -11.91
CA ALA A 141 -0.36 2.87 -13.14
C ALA A 141 0.25 3.55 -14.38
N GLY A 142 1.60 3.70 -14.41
CA GLY A 142 2.33 4.37 -15.47
C GLY A 142 2.46 5.89 -15.35
N TYR A 143 1.75 6.52 -14.41
CA TYR A 143 1.74 7.97 -14.20
C TYR A 143 2.69 8.40 -13.09
N ASP A 144 3.41 9.51 -13.30
CA ASP A 144 4.27 10.13 -12.27
C ASP A 144 3.42 10.66 -11.11
N ILE A 145 3.72 10.23 -9.87
CA ILE A 145 2.94 10.56 -8.66
C ILE A 145 2.94 12.05 -8.32
N PHE A 146 3.83 12.82 -8.92
CA PHE A 146 3.95 14.26 -8.68
C PHE A 146 3.45 15.09 -9.85
N ARG A 147 3.94 14.81 -11.05
CA ARG A 147 3.64 15.59 -12.26
C ARG A 147 2.24 15.30 -12.77
N GLU A 148 1.78 14.06 -12.59
CA GLU A 148 0.52 13.54 -13.11
C GLU A 148 -0.41 13.06 -11.98
N ALA A 149 -0.34 13.72 -10.81
CA ALA A 149 -1.09 13.34 -9.61
C ALA A 149 -2.61 13.18 -9.85
N GLU A 150 -3.21 14.01 -10.71
CA GLU A 150 -4.63 13.92 -11.07
C GLU A 150 -4.93 12.65 -11.89
N GLN A 151 -3.99 12.19 -12.72
CA GLN A 151 -4.15 10.92 -13.44
C GLN A 151 -4.01 9.75 -12.47
N VAL A 152 -3.03 9.79 -11.56
CA VAL A 152 -2.91 8.77 -10.50
C VAL A 152 -4.22 8.62 -9.74
N LYS A 153 -4.82 9.71 -9.27
CA LYS A 153 -6.08 9.70 -8.50
C LYS A 153 -7.25 9.04 -9.24
N LYS A 154 -7.30 9.16 -10.58
CA LYS A 154 -8.35 8.53 -11.41
C LYS A 154 -8.18 7.02 -11.55
N HIS A 155 -6.99 6.48 -11.28
CA HIS A 155 -6.65 5.06 -11.47
C HIS A 155 -6.50 4.29 -10.15
N ILE A 156 -6.72 4.94 -9.00
CA ILE A 156 -6.64 4.33 -7.68
C ILE A 156 -7.93 4.47 -6.90
N GLY A 157 -8.23 3.51 -6.05
CA GLY A 157 -9.16 3.63 -4.94
C GLY A 157 -8.37 3.82 -3.64
N TYR A 158 -8.79 4.71 -2.77
CA TYR A 158 -8.16 4.96 -1.48
C TYR A 158 -9.13 4.76 -0.33
N MET A 159 -8.78 3.87 0.58
CA MET A 159 -9.52 3.67 1.82
C MET A 159 -8.63 4.08 3.00
N SER A 160 -9.08 5.08 3.75
CA SER A 160 -8.36 5.58 4.92
C SER A 160 -8.54 4.66 6.15
N GLN A 161 -7.58 4.70 7.08
CA GLN A 161 -7.67 3.97 8.35
C GLN A 161 -8.80 4.49 9.27
N LYS A 162 -9.12 5.79 9.18
CA LYS A 162 -10.26 6.38 9.87
C LYS A 162 -11.49 6.26 8.97
N PHE A 163 -12.63 5.89 9.54
CA PHE A 163 -13.90 5.93 8.83
C PHE A 163 -14.09 7.31 8.22
N SER A 164 -14.19 7.33 6.88
CA SER A 164 -14.42 8.55 6.10
C SER A 164 -15.91 8.75 5.79
N LEU A 165 -16.77 7.94 6.42
CA LEU A 165 -18.22 8.07 6.24
C LEU A 165 -18.71 9.32 6.93
N TYR A 166 -19.63 10.01 6.27
CA TYR A 166 -20.32 11.16 6.84
C TYR A 166 -21.35 10.65 7.85
N GLU A 167 -21.19 11.03 9.11
CA GLU A 167 -22.06 10.58 10.21
C GLU A 167 -23.51 11.09 10.06
N ASP A 168 -23.69 12.23 9.40
CA ASP A 168 -24.99 12.84 9.12
C ASP A 168 -25.74 12.18 7.96
N LEU A 169 -25.09 11.30 7.20
CA LEU A 169 -25.68 10.58 6.06
C LEU A 169 -26.01 9.13 6.43
N LYS A 170 -27.13 8.64 5.92
CA LYS A 170 -27.47 7.23 6.00
C LYS A 170 -26.48 6.36 5.24
N VAL A 171 -26.44 5.07 5.52
CA VAL A 171 -25.50 4.13 4.88
C VAL A 171 -25.59 4.19 3.36
N TRP A 172 -26.81 4.14 2.80
CA TRP A 172 -27.02 4.19 1.36
C TRP A 172 -26.62 5.54 0.73
N GLU A 173 -26.80 6.65 1.45
CA GLU A 173 -26.37 7.99 1.00
C GLU A 173 -24.85 8.10 0.96
N ASN A 174 -24.15 7.53 1.96
CA ASN A 174 -22.70 7.41 1.92
C ASN A 174 -22.24 6.56 0.72
N ILE A 175 -22.84 5.40 0.49
CA ILE A 175 -22.51 4.54 -0.66
C ILE A 175 -22.68 5.31 -1.96
N ARG A 176 -23.82 5.99 -2.15
CA ARG A 176 -24.12 6.77 -3.36
C ARG A 176 -23.16 7.93 -3.55
N LEU A 177 -22.81 8.64 -2.47
CA LEU A 177 -21.84 9.72 -2.50
C LEU A 177 -20.47 9.23 -2.97
N PHE A 178 -19.95 8.16 -2.36
CA PHE A 178 -18.64 7.62 -2.71
C PHE A 178 -18.66 7.00 -4.12
N ALA A 179 -19.69 6.29 -4.49
CA ALA A 179 -19.85 5.76 -5.85
C ALA A 179 -19.81 6.89 -6.89
N GLY A 180 -20.51 8.00 -6.62
CA GLY A 180 -20.48 9.19 -7.49
C GLY A 180 -19.09 9.84 -7.57
N ILE A 181 -18.36 9.92 -6.44
CA ILE A 181 -16.98 10.43 -6.42
C ILE A 181 -16.05 9.56 -7.29
N TYR A 182 -16.26 8.23 -7.31
CA TYR A 182 -15.49 7.30 -8.16
C TYR A 182 -16.05 7.19 -9.58
N GLY A 183 -17.07 7.99 -9.95
CA GLY A 183 -17.60 8.06 -11.31
C GLY A 183 -18.49 6.89 -11.72
N MET A 184 -19.01 6.12 -10.77
CA MET A 184 -19.99 5.06 -11.03
C MET A 184 -21.31 5.66 -11.49
N LYS A 185 -21.95 5.01 -12.48
CA LYS A 185 -23.27 5.41 -12.96
C LYS A 185 -24.35 4.95 -11.97
N GLU A 186 -25.47 5.69 -11.92
CA GLU A 186 -26.57 5.40 -11.01
C GLU A 186 -27.09 3.95 -11.12
N GLN A 187 -27.07 3.38 -12.32
CA GLN A 187 -27.47 1.99 -12.61
C GLN A 187 -26.51 0.92 -12.05
N GLU A 188 -25.30 1.34 -11.64
CA GLU A 188 -24.27 0.45 -11.07
C GLU A 188 -24.26 0.49 -9.52
N ILE A 189 -25.08 1.38 -8.93
CA ILE A 189 -25.17 1.62 -7.48
C ILE A 189 -26.36 0.89 -6.85
N GLU A 190 -27.34 0.45 -7.65
CA GLU A 190 -28.46 -0.39 -7.21
C GLU A 190 -28.06 -1.87 -7.06
#